data_6062acebe29bb699c4cc8bd7920e861d
#
_entry.id   6062acebe29bb699c4cc8bd7920e861d
#
_cell.length_a   1.000
_cell.length_b   1.000
_cell.length_c   1.000
_cell.angle_alpha   90.00
_cell.angle_beta   90.00
_cell.angle_gamma   90.00
#
_symmetry.space_group_name_H-M   'P 1'
#
loop_
_entity.id
_entity.type
_entity.pdbx_description
1 polymer ?
#
loop_
_entity_poly.entity_id
_entity_poly.type
_entity_poly.pdbx_seq_one_letter_code
_entity_poly.pdbx_strand_id
1 'polypeptide(L)'
;MDNDIENFIRWVKSSGLTSTISTHIDDINMMTHLDLSKKKIRELPESFGVLKNLTVLKLSNNRLKKLPYSIGQLKNLKNLQCENNLLEEIPSSIGNLSKLMILNLNGNRLKTLPEEIYNLTSLTRLTIAANKLESLSIGLEKLNKLLYLSLDTNELDELPDAFSKMNSLYYLDLSYNNLSFLPKSISEIDELETLLLEGNHLQNLPSLESHDMLIKLDLSDNSLSSLDFNVSKLEDLKILILDNNELTSLPDEVCSLKNLTNLSVSANCLEKLPENIGDLQKLEELDVEDNNLDSLPSSIENLKNLKNLYIQNNNDLERPKTLDLEFCDM
;
A
#
# COMPACT_ATOMS: atom_id res chain seq x y z
N MET A 1 -12.81 -34.56 19.36
CA MET A 1 -12.05 -33.59 20.19
C MET A 1 -10.76 -34.22 20.74
N ASP A 2 -10.82 -35.35 21.45
CA ASP A 2 -9.59 -35.92 22.03
C ASP A 2 -8.56 -36.33 20.96
N ASN A 3 -9.01 -36.94 19.86
CA ASN A 3 -8.13 -37.34 18.76
C ASN A 3 -7.43 -36.15 18.05
N ASP A 4 -8.10 -34.99 17.95
CA ASP A 4 -7.52 -33.81 17.29
C ASP A 4 -6.44 -33.16 18.16
N ILE A 5 -6.66 -33.07 19.47
CA ILE A 5 -5.63 -32.58 20.41
C ILE A 5 -4.41 -33.51 20.43
N GLU A 6 -4.63 -34.82 20.44
CA GLU A 6 -3.54 -35.81 20.36
C GLU A 6 -2.76 -35.69 19.06
N ASN A 7 -3.45 -35.51 17.92
CA ASN A 7 -2.82 -35.32 16.62
C ASN A 7 -2.01 -34.00 16.58
N PHE A 8 -2.55 -32.93 17.19
CA PHE A 8 -1.83 -31.67 17.32
C PHE A 8 -0.56 -31.83 18.17
N ILE A 9 -0.64 -32.48 19.34
CA ILE A 9 0.51 -32.75 20.19
C ILE A 9 1.55 -33.60 19.46
N ARG A 10 1.11 -34.60 18.70
CA ARG A 10 2.01 -35.44 17.89
C ARG A 10 2.75 -34.61 16.85
N TRP A 11 2.04 -33.67 16.17
CA TRP A 11 2.66 -32.75 15.23
C TRP A 11 3.68 -31.82 15.91
N VAL A 12 3.33 -31.24 17.07
CA VAL A 12 4.25 -30.39 17.85
C VAL A 12 5.55 -31.12 18.15
N LYS A 13 5.45 -32.38 18.60
CA LYS A 13 6.62 -33.23 18.92
C LYS A 13 7.44 -33.56 17.68
N SER A 14 6.79 -33.99 16.60
CA SER A 14 7.49 -34.37 15.35
C SER A 14 8.11 -33.17 14.63
N SER A 15 7.57 -32.00 14.79
CA SER A 15 8.10 -30.74 14.23
C SER A 15 9.18 -30.07 15.09
N GLY A 16 9.53 -30.63 16.25
CA GLY A 16 10.52 -30.06 17.16
C GLY A 16 10.09 -28.77 17.84
N LEU A 17 8.78 -28.54 17.97
CA LEU A 17 8.21 -27.29 18.49
C LEU A 17 7.90 -27.32 19.99
N THR A 18 8.33 -28.35 20.73
CA THR A 18 8.05 -28.53 22.15
C THR A 18 8.60 -27.44 23.06
N SER A 19 9.63 -26.70 22.59
CA SER A 19 10.13 -25.50 23.27
C SER A 19 9.27 -24.25 23.06
N THR A 20 8.35 -24.29 22.10
CA THR A 20 7.50 -23.14 21.71
C THR A 20 6.03 -23.38 22.09
N ILE A 21 5.58 -24.63 21.99
CA ILE A 21 4.19 -25.03 22.24
C ILE A 21 4.20 -26.08 23.35
N SER A 22 3.44 -25.81 24.43
CA SER A 22 3.18 -26.79 25.46
C SER A 22 2.42 -28.00 24.89
N THR A 23 2.70 -29.18 25.45
CA THR A 23 1.99 -30.42 25.14
C THR A 23 0.97 -30.79 26.21
N HIS A 24 0.76 -29.94 27.21
CA HIS A 24 -0.31 -30.10 28.19
C HIS A 24 -1.63 -29.59 27.62
N ILE A 25 -2.68 -30.34 27.77
CA ILE A 25 -4.01 -30.05 27.17
C ILE A 25 -4.57 -28.73 27.68
N ASP A 26 -4.44 -28.46 28.98
CA ASP A 26 -4.95 -27.22 29.59
C ASP A 26 -4.23 -25.98 28.99
N ASP A 27 -2.93 -26.03 28.83
CA ASP A 27 -2.15 -24.93 28.21
C ASP A 27 -2.56 -24.70 26.75
N ILE A 28 -2.79 -25.80 25.99
CA ILE A 28 -3.27 -25.75 24.60
C ILE A 28 -4.64 -25.05 24.54
N ASN A 29 -5.56 -25.45 25.45
CA ASN A 29 -6.89 -24.89 25.51
C ASN A 29 -6.91 -23.43 25.94
N MET A 30 -5.96 -22.99 26.74
CA MET A 30 -5.85 -21.60 27.22
C MET A 30 -5.02 -20.67 26.33
N MET A 31 -4.39 -21.22 25.28
CA MET A 31 -3.49 -20.46 24.43
C MET A 31 -4.21 -19.35 23.65
N THR A 32 -3.80 -18.12 23.86
CA THR A 32 -4.36 -16.94 23.17
C THR A 32 -3.40 -16.33 22.15
N HIS A 33 -2.10 -16.58 22.27
CA HIS A 33 -1.05 -16.07 21.39
C HIS A 33 -0.11 -17.21 21.02
N LEU A 34 0.21 -17.30 19.74
CA LEU A 34 1.17 -18.28 19.25
C LEU A 34 2.06 -17.64 18.18
N ASP A 35 3.36 -17.65 18.44
CA ASP A 35 4.39 -17.22 17.49
C ASP A 35 5.19 -18.43 17.00
N LEU A 36 5.00 -18.77 15.75
CA LEU A 36 5.70 -19.80 15.02
C LEU A 36 6.58 -19.22 13.89
N SER A 37 6.92 -17.95 13.97
CA SER A 37 7.75 -17.31 12.95
C SER A 37 9.15 -17.92 12.89
N LYS A 38 9.72 -18.02 11.67
CA LYS A 38 11.10 -18.47 11.41
C LYS A 38 11.40 -19.92 11.87
N LYS A 39 10.38 -20.76 11.93
CA LYS A 39 10.51 -22.17 12.36
C LYS A 39 10.75 -23.16 11.19
N LYS A 40 10.85 -22.65 9.94
CA LYS A 40 11.01 -23.47 8.71
C LYS A 40 9.85 -24.47 8.50
N ILE A 41 8.66 -24.17 9.03
CA ILE A 41 7.46 -25.01 8.94
C ILE A 41 7.04 -25.08 7.47
N ARG A 42 6.73 -26.30 6.99
CA ARG A 42 6.27 -26.55 5.63
C ARG A 42 4.76 -26.75 5.52
N GLU A 43 4.16 -27.24 6.59
CA GLU A 43 2.72 -27.50 6.66
C GLU A 43 2.20 -27.41 8.10
N LEU A 44 0.95 -27.03 8.24
CA LEU A 44 0.19 -27.09 9.49
C LEU A 44 -0.83 -28.22 9.35
N PRO A 45 -1.03 -29.03 10.40
CA PRO A 45 -2.01 -30.12 10.35
C PRO A 45 -3.45 -29.59 10.49
N GLU A 46 -4.43 -30.36 10.00
CA GLU A 46 -5.85 -30.03 10.21
C GLU A 46 -6.24 -29.97 11.70
N SER A 47 -5.52 -30.69 12.56
CA SER A 47 -5.69 -30.59 14.01
C SER A 47 -5.30 -29.22 14.59
N PHE A 48 -4.72 -28.30 13.80
CA PHE A 48 -4.40 -26.93 14.23
C PHE A 48 -5.64 -26.15 14.70
N GLY A 49 -6.82 -26.50 14.18
CA GLY A 49 -8.10 -25.92 14.57
C GLY A 49 -8.52 -26.15 16.02
N VAL A 50 -7.80 -26.96 16.83
CA VAL A 50 -8.06 -27.13 18.27
C VAL A 50 -7.76 -25.88 19.09
N LEU A 51 -6.92 -24.97 18.57
CA LEU A 51 -6.45 -23.74 19.24
C LEU A 51 -7.52 -22.63 19.23
N LYS A 52 -8.74 -22.96 19.65
CA LYS A 52 -9.95 -22.10 19.50
C LYS A 52 -9.90 -20.77 20.25
N ASN A 53 -9.00 -20.63 21.23
CA ASN A 53 -8.86 -19.41 22.00
C ASN A 53 -7.77 -18.46 21.47
N LEU A 54 -7.09 -18.84 20.36
CA LEU A 54 -6.12 -17.96 19.74
C LEU A 54 -6.75 -16.64 19.28
N THR A 55 -6.09 -15.55 19.67
CA THR A 55 -6.37 -14.19 19.22
C THR A 55 -5.28 -13.65 18.30
N VAL A 56 -4.06 -14.14 18.47
CA VAL A 56 -2.90 -13.77 17.62
C VAL A 56 -2.17 -15.03 17.19
N LEU A 57 -1.96 -15.16 15.88
CA LEU A 57 -1.18 -16.23 15.27
C LEU A 57 -0.16 -15.63 14.31
N LYS A 58 1.13 -15.89 14.58
CA LYS A 58 2.23 -15.51 13.71
C LYS A 58 2.86 -16.74 13.08
N LEU A 59 2.89 -16.77 11.75
CA LEU A 59 3.44 -17.81 10.90
C LEU A 59 4.50 -17.28 9.95
N SER A 60 4.96 -16.05 10.16
CA SER A 60 5.86 -15.32 9.26
C SER A 60 7.19 -16.03 9.02
N ASN A 61 7.76 -15.86 7.84
CA ASN A 61 9.09 -16.38 7.49
C ASN A 61 9.19 -17.91 7.66
N ASN A 62 8.21 -18.63 7.12
CA ASN A 62 8.19 -20.09 7.06
C ASN A 62 8.23 -20.58 5.61
N ARG A 63 7.80 -21.83 5.36
CA ARG A 63 7.77 -22.44 4.03
C ARG A 63 6.41 -23.04 3.73
N LEU A 64 5.36 -22.44 4.29
CA LEU A 64 3.98 -22.90 4.13
C LEU A 64 3.53 -22.69 2.68
N LYS A 65 3.02 -23.75 2.04
CA LYS A 65 2.40 -23.66 0.71
C LYS A 65 0.90 -23.43 0.78
N LYS A 66 0.27 -23.77 1.88
CA LYS A 66 -1.15 -23.55 2.17
C LYS A 66 -1.40 -23.50 3.67
N LEU A 67 -2.51 -22.90 4.04
CA LEU A 67 -3.08 -23.00 5.38
C LEU A 67 -4.05 -24.18 5.44
N PRO A 68 -4.18 -24.86 6.61
CA PRO A 68 -5.15 -25.94 6.75
C PRO A 68 -6.58 -25.37 6.70
N TYR A 69 -7.54 -26.16 6.23
CA TYR A 69 -8.96 -25.73 6.22
C TYR A 69 -9.47 -25.43 7.63
N SER A 70 -8.96 -26.13 8.63
CA SER A 70 -9.27 -25.92 10.04
C SER A 70 -8.85 -24.55 10.60
N ILE A 71 -8.08 -23.74 9.85
CA ILE A 71 -7.75 -22.37 10.24
C ILE A 71 -9.04 -21.57 10.52
N GLY A 72 -10.11 -21.82 9.76
CA GLY A 72 -11.42 -21.19 9.94
C GLY A 72 -12.15 -21.58 11.25
N GLN A 73 -11.59 -22.49 12.04
CA GLN A 73 -12.11 -22.82 13.37
C GLN A 73 -11.63 -21.88 14.48
N LEU A 74 -10.60 -21.05 14.19
CA LEU A 74 -10.00 -20.12 15.13
C LEU A 74 -10.86 -18.85 15.28
N LYS A 75 -12.12 -19.01 15.70
CA LYS A 75 -13.15 -17.97 15.70
C LYS A 75 -12.83 -16.73 16.56
N ASN A 76 -11.84 -16.81 17.44
CA ASN A 76 -11.38 -15.70 18.27
C ASN A 76 -10.19 -14.96 17.68
N LEU A 77 -9.66 -15.42 16.52
CA LEU A 77 -8.48 -14.82 15.90
C LEU A 77 -8.77 -13.39 15.45
N LYS A 78 -7.89 -12.47 15.87
CA LYS A 78 -7.93 -11.04 15.54
C LYS A 78 -6.77 -10.62 14.66
N ASN A 79 -5.63 -11.31 14.77
CA ASN A 79 -4.41 -11.01 14.02
C ASN A 79 -3.80 -12.29 13.49
N LEU A 80 -3.69 -12.37 12.15
CA LEU A 80 -3.04 -13.47 11.44
C LEU A 80 -1.91 -12.91 10.57
N GLN A 81 -0.68 -13.30 10.89
CA GLN A 81 0.53 -12.92 10.14
C GLN A 81 1.12 -14.13 9.44
N CYS A 82 1.11 -14.12 8.12
CA CYS A 82 1.59 -15.19 7.26
C CYS A 82 2.61 -14.70 6.23
N GLU A 83 3.19 -13.51 6.43
CA GLU A 83 4.12 -12.92 5.48
C GLU A 83 5.38 -13.78 5.29
N ASN A 84 5.96 -13.68 4.09
CA ASN A 84 7.18 -14.40 3.69
C ASN A 84 7.05 -15.93 3.85
N ASN A 85 6.07 -16.48 3.14
CA ASN A 85 5.84 -17.92 2.99
C ASN A 85 5.82 -18.30 1.50
N LEU A 86 5.27 -19.45 1.18
CA LEU A 86 5.14 -19.97 -0.18
C LEU A 86 3.66 -20.25 -0.50
N LEU A 87 2.73 -19.50 0.11
CA LEU A 87 1.29 -19.72 -0.03
C LEU A 87 0.87 -19.49 -1.48
N GLU A 88 0.30 -20.53 -2.08
CA GLU A 88 -0.24 -20.51 -3.44
C GLU A 88 -1.76 -20.28 -3.43
N GLU A 89 -2.42 -20.59 -2.31
CA GLU A 89 -3.85 -20.42 -2.09
C GLU A 89 -4.18 -20.12 -0.63
N ILE A 90 -5.33 -19.52 -0.40
CA ILE A 90 -5.95 -19.32 0.92
C ILE A 90 -7.23 -20.16 0.97
N PRO A 91 -7.44 -21.00 2.01
CA PRO A 91 -8.66 -21.81 2.08
C PRO A 91 -9.91 -20.95 2.27
N SER A 92 -11.03 -21.32 1.65
CA SER A 92 -12.30 -20.62 1.77
C SER A 92 -12.80 -20.48 3.20
N SER A 93 -12.39 -21.41 4.09
CA SER A 93 -12.69 -21.34 5.52
C SER A 93 -12.12 -20.09 6.21
N ILE A 94 -11.20 -19.35 5.58
CA ILE A 94 -10.67 -18.08 6.11
C ILE A 94 -11.82 -17.10 6.42
N GLY A 95 -12.86 -17.07 5.58
CA GLY A 95 -14.04 -16.22 5.77
C GLY A 95 -14.82 -16.47 7.04
N ASN A 96 -14.53 -17.57 7.73
CA ASN A 96 -15.11 -17.88 9.02
C ASN A 96 -14.50 -17.11 10.20
N LEU A 97 -13.42 -16.38 10.01
CA LEU A 97 -12.69 -15.63 11.04
C LEU A 97 -13.32 -14.25 11.26
N SER A 98 -14.59 -14.20 11.66
CA SER A 98 -15.39 -12.98 11.74
C SER A 98 -14.85 -11.88 12.69
N LYS A 99 -13.89 -12.21 13.57
CA LYS A 99 -13.22 -11.26 14.47
C LYS A 99 -11.85 -10.80 13.95
N LEU A 100 -11.44 -11.27 12.77
CA LEU A 100 -10.12 -10.91 12.23
C LEU A 100 -10.08 -9.44 11.87
N MET A 101 -9.10 -8.73 12.43
CA MET A 101 -8.88 -7.30 12.23
C MET A 101 -7.63 -7.03 11.38
N ILE A 102 -6.63 -7.89 11.51
CA ILE A 102 -5.35 -7.75 10.79
C ILE A 102 -5.05 -9.06 10.07
N LEU A 103 -4.87 -8.97 8.75
CA LEU A 103 -4.42 -10.07 7.90
C LEU A 103 -3.22 -9.61 7.09
N ASN A 104 -2.08 -10.27 7.32
CA ASN A 104 -0.86 -10.03 6.55
C ASN A 104 -0.47 -11.28 5.76
N LEU A 105 -0.49 -11.16 4.44
CA LEU A 105 -0.16 -12.19 3.47
C LEU A 105 1.00 -11.79 2.54
N ASN A 106 1.76 -10.74 2.89
CA ASN A 106 2.85 -10.21 2.06
C ASN A 106 3.91 -11.29 1.73
N GLY A 107 4.54 -11.16 0.56
CA GLY A 107 5.65 -12.03 0.19
C GLY A 107 5.25 -13.51 0.07
N ASN A 108 4.18 -13.80 -0.67
CA ASN A 108 3.70 -15.14 -0.95
C ASN A 108 3.62 -15.38 -2.47
N ARG A 109 2.81 -16.32 -2.93
CA ARG A 109 2.65 -16.71 -4.34
C ARG A 109 1.19 -16.76 -4.76
N LEU A 110 0.35 -15.96 -4.09
CA LEU A 110 -1.09 -15.95 -4.33
C LEU A 110 -1.39 -15.34 -5.69
N LYS A 111 -2.15 -16.05 -6.52
CA LYS A 111 -2.67 -15.57 -7.80
C LYS A 111 -4.09 -15.04 -7.68
N THR A 112 -4.86 -15.59 -6.79
CA THR A 112 -6.27 -15.23 -6.54
C THR A 112 -6.56 -15.30 -5.05
N LEU A 113 -7.66 -14.67 -4.65
CA LEU A 113 -8.22 -14.75 -3.30
C LEU A 113 -9.56 -15.50 -3.36
N PRO A 114 -9.88 -16.33 -2.35
CA PRO A 114 -11.21 -16.94 -2.28
C PRO A 114 -12.27 -15.86 -1.98
N GLU A 115 -13.47 -15.99 -2.56
CA GLU A 115 -14.57 -15.04 -2.34
C GLU A 115 -14.93 -14.88 -0.86
N GLU A 116 -14.73 -15.89 -0.07
CA GLU A 116 -15.01 -15.89 1.36
C GLU A 116 -14.09 -14.95 2.15
N ILE A 117 -12.94 -14.50 1.60
CA ILE A 117 -12.09 -13.52 2.26
C ILE A 117 -12.83 -12.20 2.50
N TYR A 118 -13.76 -11.86 1.61
CA TYR A 118 -14.59 -10.67 1.71
C TYR A 118 -15.69 -10.76 2.78
N ASN A 119 -15.82 -11.90 3.46
CA ASN A 119 -16.66 -12.05 4.65
C ASN A 119 -15.96 -11.60 5.94
N LEU A 120 -14.69 -11.22 5.86
CA LEU A 120 -13.89 -10.72 6.99
C LEU A 120 -14.23 -9.25 7.30
N THR A 121 -15.48 -8.93 7.51
CA THR A 121 -16.01 -7.57 7.67
C THR A 121 -15.55 -6.83 8.93
N SER A 122 -14.70 -7.45 9.76
CA SER A 122 -14.01 -6.79 10.88
C SER A 122 -12.58 -6.35 10.53
N LEU A 123 -12.10 -6.62 9.30
CA LEU A 123 -10.76 -6.22 8.89
C LEU A 123 -10.61 -4.69 8.91
N THR A 124 -9.53 -4.25 9.53
CA THR A 124 -9.04 -2.88 9.53
C THR A 124 -7.73 -2.75 8.78
N ARG A 125 -6.97 -3.84 8.67
CA ARG A 125 -5.72 -3.87 7.91
C ARG A 125 -5.63 -5.15 7.08
N LEU A 126 -5.46 -4.97 5.77
CA LEU A 126 -5.21 -6.04 4.82
C LEU A 126 -3.95 -5.72 4.02
N THR A 127 -2.94 -6.59 4.09
CA THR A 127 -1.72 -6.44 3.31
C THR A 127 -1.43 -7.73 2.54
N ILE A 128 -1.31 -7.61 1.22
CA ILE A 128 -1.07 -8.72 0.28
C ILE A 128 0.03 -8.32 -0.71
N ALA A 129 0.94 -7.47 -0.29
CA ALA A 129 2.07 -7.01 -1.10
C ALA A 129 2.99 -8.16 -1.53
N ALA A 130 3.72 -7.97 -2.63
CA ALA A 130 4.67 -8.94 -3.16
C ALA A 130 4.07 -10.34 -3.31
N ASN A 131 3.01 -10.43 -4.12
CA ASN A 131 2.33 -11.65 -4.52
C ASN A 131 2.23 -11.72 -6.06
N LYS A 132 1.25 -12.43 -6.59
CA LYS A 132 0.99 -12.60 -8.03
C LYS A 132 -0.49 -12.43 -8.33
N LEU A 133 -1.17 -11.54 -7.59
CA LEU A 133 -2.60 -11.33 -7.78
C LEU A 133 -2.85 -10.72 -9.15
N GLU A 134 -3.69 -11.40 -9.94
CA GLU A 134 -4.08 -10.97 -11.29
C GLU A 134 -5.37 -10.12 -11.26
N SER A 135 -6.23 -10.30 -10.24
CA SER A 135 -7.48 -9.55 -10.10
C SER A 135 -8.03 -9.59 -8.67
N LEU A 136 -8.97 -8.69 -8.40
CA LEU A 136 -9.79 -8.67 -7.18
C LEU A 136 -11.28 -8.73 -7.55
N SER A 137 -12.10 -9.28 -6.66
CA SER A 137 -13.56 -9.34 -6.84
C SER A 137 -14.24 -8.07 -6.34
N ILE A 138 -15.43 -7.77 -6.90
CA ILE A 138 -16.35 -6.74 -6.39
C ILE A 138 -16.73 -6.95 -4.91
N GLY A 139 -16.57 -8.17 -4.40
CA GLY A 139 -16.72 -8.48 -2.98
C GLY A 139 -15.87 -7.61 -2.04
N LEU A 140 -14.82 -6.97 -2.56
CA LEU A 140 -13.96 -6.04 -1.83
C LEU A 140 -14.78 -4.94 -1.12
N GLU A 141 -15.90 -4.47 -1.68
CA GLU A 141 -16.78 -3.45 -1.08
C GLU A 141 -17.33 -3.82 0.32
N LYS A 142 -17.33 -5.13 0.67
CA LYS A 142 -17.79 -5.60 1.98
C LYS A 142 -16.81 -5.29 3.11
N LEU A 143 -15.55 -5.04 2.77
CA LEU A 143 -14.48 -4.73 3.72
C LEU A 143 -14.48 -3.23 4.11
N ASN A 144 -15.65 -2.70 4.39
CA ASN A 144 -15.90 -1.27 4.62
C ASN A 144 -15.35 -0.70 5.94
N LYS A 145 -14.67 -1.51 6.75
CA LYS A 145 -13.93 -1.06 7.94
C LYS A 145 -12.43 -0.99 7.71
N LEU A 146 -11.96 -1.24 6.47
CA LEU A 146 -10.55 -1.10 6.18
C LEU A 146 -10.09 0.34 6.39
N LEU A 147 -8.97 0.43 7.10
CA LEU A 147 -8.20 1.64 7.34
C LEU A 147 -6.94 1.66 6.46
N TYR A 148 -6.39 0.48 6.20
CA TYR A 148 -5.13 0.29 5.51
C TYR A 148 -5.24 -0.88 4.53
N LEU A 149 -4.97 -0.63 3.25
CA LEU A 149 -4.92 -1.63 2.18
C LEU A 149 -3.62 -1.48 1.40
N SER A 150 -2.80 -2.55 1.36
CA SER A 150 -1.60 -2.63 0.53
C SER A 150 -1.69 -3.85 -0.36
N LEU A 151 -1.58 -3.59 -1.65
CA LEU A 151 -1.62 -4.54 -2.76
C LEU A 151 -0.42 -4.36 -3.68
N ASP A 152 0.60 -3.63 -3.22
CA ASP A 152 1.80 -3.31 -4.01
C ASP A 152 2.54 -4.57 -4.48
N THR A 153 3.24 -4.42 -5.59
CA THR A 153 4.05 -5.51 -6.16
C THR A 153 3.22 -6.77 -6.41
N ASN A 154 2.21 -6.64 -7.26
CA ASN A 154 1.35 -7.72 -7.74
C ASN A 154 1.24 -7.67 -9.27
N GLU A 155 0.34 -8.46 -9.87
CA GLU A 155 0.14 -8.55 -11.32
C GLU A 155 -1.30 -8.06 -11.68
N LEU A 156 -1.83 -7.05 -10.96
CA LEU A 156 -3.19 -6.55 -11.16
C LEU A 156 -3.28 -5.72 -12.44
N ASP A 157 -4.09 -6.16 -13.40
CA ASP A 157 -4.38 -5.44 -14.64
C ASP A 157 -5.51 -4.41 -14.46
N GLU A 158 -6.45 -4.71 -13.56
CA GLU A 158 -7.60 -3.86 -13.25
C GLU A 158 -8.04 -4.00 -11.79
N LEU A 159 -8.77 -3.00 -11.31
CA LEU A 159 -9.42 -3.01 -10.00
C LEU A 159 -10.94 -3.02 -10.17
N PRO A 160 -11.68 -3.73 -9.30
CA PRO A 160 -13.14 -3.64 -9.28
C PRO A 160 -13.60 -2.23 -8.85
N ASP A 161 -14.73 -1.78 -9.35
CA ASP A 161 -15.35 -0.52 -8.90
C ASP A 161 -16.05 -0.71 -7.55
N ALA A 162 -15.25 -0.88 -6.48
CA ALA A 162 -15.65 -1.42 -5.18
C ALA A 162 -15.19 -0.59 -3.98
N PHE A 163 -14.73 0.65 -4.19
CA PHE A 163 -14.13 1.48 -3.12
C PHE A 163 -15.14 2.45 -2.48
N SER A 164 -16.31 2.66 -3.06
CA SER A 164 -17.30 3.66 -2.62
C SER A 164 -17.82 3.50 -1.17
N LYS A 165 -17.60 2.36 -0.54
CA LYS A 165 -17.99 2.09 0.85
C LYS A 165 -16.82 2.08 1.83
N MET A 166 -15.60 2.39 1.36
CA MET A 166 -14.38 2.36 2.17
C MET A 166 -14.04 3.73 2.76
N ASN A 167 -15.02 4.42 3.32
CA ASN A 167 -14.92 5.82 3.74
C ASN A 167 -13.84 6.07 4.81
N SER A 168 -13.43 5.05 5.56
CA SER A 168 -12.37 5.17 6.58
C SER A 168 -10.98 4.75 6.09
N LEU A 169 -10.83 4.44 4.80
CA LEU A 169 -9.55 4.03 4.25
C LEU A 169 -8.64 5.26 4.11
N TYR A 170 -7.60 5.33 4.96
CA TYR A 170 -6.63 6.43 4.92
C TYR A 170 -5.34 6.09 4.15
N TYR A 171 -5.05 4.81 3.93
CA TYR A 171 -3.85 4.36 3.23
C TYR A 171 -4.21 3.34 2.15
N LEU A 172 -3.88 3.64 0.91
CA LEU A 172 -4.04 2.76 -0.24
C LEU A 172 -2.73 2.71 -1.04
N ASP A 173 -2.14 1.51 -1.11
CA ASP A 173 -0.94 1.26 -1.88
C ASP A 173 -1.23 0.23 -2.99
N LEU A 174 -1.08 0.66 -4.21
CA LEU A 174 -1.29 -0.09 -5.46
C LEU A 174 -0.03 -0.07 -6.33
N SER A 175 1.11 0.35 -5.77
CA SER A 175 2.38 0.49 -6.50
C SER A 175 2.83 -0.82 -7.13
N TYR A 176 3.57 -0.71 -8.23
CA TYR A 176 4.14 -1.87 -8.92
C TYR A 176 3.12 -2.95 -9.28
N ASN A 177 2.10 -2.53 -10.04
CA ASN A 177 1.10 -3.39 -10.67
C ASN A 177 1.04 -3.11 -12.19
N ASN A 178 0.04 -3.62 -12.90
CA ASN A 178 -0.13 -3.41 -14.34
C ASN A 178 -1.32 -2.50 -14.66
N LEU A 179 -1.72 -1.62 -13.73
CA LEU A 179 -2.94 -0.84 -13.84
C LEU A 179 -2.81 0.22 -14.95
N SER A 180 -3.72 0.18 -15.94
CA SER A 180 -3.83 1.21 -16.99
C SER A 180 -4.84 2.30 -16.66
N PHE A 181 -5.74 2.06 -15.73
CA PHE A 181 -6.76 2.99 -15.23
C PHE A 181 -7.15 2.65 -13.79
N LEU A 182 -7.76 3.60 -13.11
CA LEU A 182 -8.36 3.39 -11.79
C LEU A 182 -9.89 3.45 -11.90
N PRO A 183 -10.63 2.64 -11.10
CA PRO A 183 -12.08 2.71 -11.07
C PRO A 183 -12.55 4.05 -10.47
N LYS A 184 -13.74 4.50 -10.91
CA LYS A 184 -14.30 5.78 -10.46
C LYS A 184 -14.52 5.83 -8.95
N SER A 185 -14.84 4.71 -8.32
CA SER A 185 -15.06 4.64 -6.87
C SER A 185 -13.84 5.02 -6.01
N ILE A 186 -12.64 5.08 -6.59
CA ILE A 186 -11.47 5.66 -5.89
C ILE A 186 -11.76 7.11 -5.48
N SER A 187 -12.45 7.89 -6.34
CA SER A 187 -12.82 9.28 -6.04
C SER A 187 -13.81 9.43 -4.87
N GLU A 188 -14.35 8.33 -4.36
CA GLU A 188 -15.37 8.31 -3.32
C GLU A 188 -14.81 7.91 -1.93
N ILE A 189 -13.48 7.80 -1.80
CA ILE A 189 -12.82 7.50 -0.52
C ILE A 189 -12.58 8.80 0.25
N ASP A 190 -13.39 9.10 1.25
CA ASP A 190 -13.40 10.41 1.92
C ASP A 190 -12.16 10.69 2.79
N GLU A 191 -11.62 9.69 3.49
CA GLU A 191 -10.54 9.86 4.49
C GLU A 191 -9.14 9.48 3.96
N LEU A 192 -8.93 9.48 2.63
CA LEU A 192 -7.66 9.04 2.05
C LEU A 192 -6.54 10.07 2.32
N GLU A 193 -5.52 9.67 3.07
CA GLU A 193 -4.33 10.47 3.38
C GLU A 193 -3.11 10.08 2.52
N THR A 194 -3.03 8.83 2.12
CA THR A 194 -1.91 8.32 1.30
C THR A 194 -2.43 7.46 0.16
N LEU A 195 -2.07 7.86 -1.07
CA LEU A 195 -2.33 7.12 -2.30
C LEU A 195 -1.00 6.89 -3.02
N LEU A 196 -0.59 5.62 -3.13
CA LEU A 196 0.63 5.23 -3.83
C LEU A 196 0.26 4.42 -5.07
N LEU A 197 0.73 4.88 -6.23
CA LEU A 197 0.44 4.35 -7.55
C LEU A 197 1.70 4.19 -8.42
N GLU A 198 2.88 4.31 -7.80
CA GLU A 198 4.18 4.16 -8.45
C GLU A 198 4.26 2.87 -9.29
N GLY A 199 4.92 2.93 -10.44
CA GLY A 199 5.22 1.74 -11.23
C GLY A 199 3.99 1.03 -11.80
N ASN A 200 3.09 1.78 -12.43
CA ASN A 200 1.92 1.27 -13.14
C ASN A 200 1.94 1.73 -14.62
N HIS A 201 0.84 1.65 -15.33
CA HIS A 201 0.68 2.05 -16.74
C HIS A 201 -0.41 3.11 -16.89
N LEU A 202 -0.61 3.94 -15.86
CA LEU A 202 -1.67 4.94 -15.84
C LEU A 202 -1.38 6.05 -16.86
N GLN A 203 -2.35 6.33 -17.74
CA GLN A 203 -2.30 7.45 -18.68
C GLN A 203 -3.13 8.63 -18.20
N ASN A 204 -4.12 8.39 -17.35
CA ASN A 204 -4.98 9.39 -16.71
C ASN A 204 -5.47 8.89 -15.35
N LEU A 205 -6.07 9.79 -14.60
CA LEU A 205 -6.63 9.51 -13.28
C LEU A 205 -8.11 9.89 -13.24
N PRO A 206 -8.93 9.21 -12.42
CA PRO A 206 -10.23 9.76 -12.07
C PRO A 206 -10.03 11.08 -11.31
N SER A 207 -11.09 11.90 -11.22
CA SER A 207 -11.01 13.11 -10.40
C SER A 207 -10.62 12.79 -8.96
N LEU A 208 -9.59 13.44 -8.43
CA LEU A 208 -9.18 13.34 -7.02
C LEU A 208 -9.62 14.58 -6.21
N GLU A 209 -10.52 15.39 -6.75
CA GLU A 209 -10.93 16.69 -6.14
C GLU A 209 -11.65 16.55 -4.79
N SER A 210 -12.13 15.35 -4.45
CA SER A 210 -12.75 15.07 -3.15
C SER A 210 -11.77 14.69 -2.04
N HIS A 211 -10.48 14.53 -2.37
CA HIS A 211 -9.47 14.05 -1.42
C HIS A 211 -8.72 15.22 -0.75
N ASP A 212 -9.45 16.11 -0.11
CA ASP A 212 -8.89 17.29 0.58
C ASP A 212 -7.95 16.93 1.76
N MET A 213 -8.10 15.72 2.32
CA MET A 213 -7.24 15.18 3.38
C MET A 213 -5.97 14.48 2.86
N LEU A 214 -5.75 14.42 1.53
CA LEU A 214 -4.61 13.71 0.97
C LEU A 214 -3.30 14.42 1.32
N ILE A 215 -2.40 13.70 1.97
CA ILE A 215 -1.09 14.17 2.43
C ILE A 215 0.02 13.76 1.47
N LYS A 216 -0.05 12.54 0.94
CA LYS A 216 0.93 12.00 -0.01
C LYS A 216 0.23 11.41 -1.23
N LEU A 217 0.65 11.88 -2.41
CA LEU A 217 0.30 11.32 -3.71
C LEU A 217 1.59 10.94 -4.45
N ASP A 218 1.74 9.66 -4.76
CA ASP A 218 2.86 9.14 -5.52
C ASP A 218 2.35 8.52 -6.83
N LEU A 219 2.73 9.10 -7.94
CA LEU A 219 2.34 8.74 -9.31
C LEU A 219 3.57 8.45 -10.18
N SER A 220 4.73 8.28 -9.55
CA SER A 220 5.97 8.02 -10.29
C SER A 220 5.90 6.74 -11.13
N ASP A 221 6.78 6.66 -12.13
CA ASP A 221 6.86 5.50 -13.03
C ASP A 221 5.51 5.11 -13.65
N ASN A 222 4.85 6.08 -14.33
CA ASN A 222 3.60 5.90 -15.06
C ASN A 222 3.71 6.49 -16.48
N SER A 223 2.60 6.64 -17.19
CA SER A 223 2.55 7.24 -18.55
C SER A 223 1.63 8.47 -18.60
N LEU A 224 1.64 9.28 -17.54
CA LEU A 224 0.82 10.48 -17.46
C LEU A 224 1.40 11.59 -18.36
N SER A 225 0.57 12.12 -19.27
CA SER A 225 0.94 13.28 -20.11
C SER A 225 0.42 14.61 -19.55
N SER A 226 -0.53 14.57 -18.61
CA SER A 226 -1.13 15.73 -17.94
C SER A 226 -1.73 15.29 -16.59
N LEU A 227 -2.07 16.28 -15.76
CA LEU A 227 -2.91 16.11 -14.58
C LEU A 227 -4.31 16.66 -14.91
N ASP A 228 -5.23 15.78 -15.31
CA ASP A 228 -6.54 16.14 -15.86
C ASP A 228 -7.60 16.44 -14.78
N PHE A 229 -7.19 16.77 -13.57
CA PHE A 229 -8.07 17.16 -12.47
C PHE A 229 -7.52 18.40 -11.76
N ASN A 230 -8.39 19.13 -11.06
CA ASN A 230 -8.00 20.35 -10.35
C ASN A 230 -7.23 20.01 -9.06
N VAL A 231 -5.89 19.98 -9.16
CA VAL A 231 -5.00 19.65 -8.04
C VAL A 231 -5.13 20.61 -6.86
N SER A 232 -5.63 21.86 -7.05
CA SER A 232 -5.78 22.83 -5.96
C SER A 232 -6.76 22.37 -4.87
N LYS A 233 -7.55 21.34 -5.14
CA LYS A 233 -8.48 20.73 -4.18
C LYS A 233 -7.80 19.80 -3.18
N LEU A 234 -6.56 19.43 -3.43
CA LEU A 234 -5.76 18.61 -2.52
C LEU A 234 -5.11 19.50 -1.45
N GLU A 235 -5.94 20.15 -0.62
CA GLU A 235 -5.54 21.28 0.25
C GLU A 235 -4.48 20.89 1.30
N ASP A 236 -4.50 19.63 1.77
CA ASP A 236 -3.55 19.11 2.77
C ASP A 236 -2.29 18.43 2.17
N LEU A 237 -2.16 18.43 0.83
CA LEU A 237 -1.06 17.73 0.17
C LEU A 237 0.30 18.32 0.57
N LYS A 238 1.19 17.44 1.04
CA LYS A 238 2.57 17.75 1.42
C LYS A 238 3.60 17.18 0.48
N ILE A 239 3.33 16.00 -0.07
CA ILE A 239 4.26 15.26 -0.92
C ILE A 239 3.55 14.91 -2.22
N LEU A 240 4.05 15.44 -3.34
CA LEU A 240 3.61 15.13 -4.70
C LEU A 240 4.81 14.61 -5.50
N ILE A 241 4.75 13.34 -5.92
CA ILE A 241 5.78 12.68 -6.71
C ILE A 241 5.18 12.29 -8.05
N LEU A 242 5.78 12.77 -9.13
CA LEU A 242 5.35 12.62 -10.52
C LEU A 242 6.51 12.15 -11.42
N ASP A 243 7.59 11.64 -10.84
CA ASP A 243 8.80 11.28 -11.54
C ASP A 243 8.56 10.23 -12.62
N ASN A 244 9.38 10.26 -13.65
CA ASN A 244 9.35 9.26 -14.70
C ASN A 244 7.93 9.08 -15.32
N ASN A 245 7.43 10.19 -15.88
CA ASN A 245 6.17 10.26 -16.62
C ASN A 245 6.39 10.96 -17.98
N GLU A 246 5.29 11.31 -18.68
CA GLU A 246 5.35 11.98 -19.99
C GLU A 246 4.80 13.42 -19.90
N LEU A 247 4.91 14.07 -18.72
CA LEU A 247 4.37 15.41 -18.49
C LEU A 247 5.14 16.46 -19.30
N THR A 248 4.42 17.26 -20.08
CA THR A 248 5.00 18.38 -20.83
C THR A 248 4.87 19.72 -20.12
N SER A 249 3.97 19.79 -19.13
CA SER A 249 3.74 20.97 -18.28
C SER A 249 3.09 20.57 -16.98
N LEU A 250 3.26 21.39 -15.94
CA LEU A 250 2.45 21.32 -14.72
C LEU A 250 1.32 22.34 -14.82
N PRO A 251 0.09 22.03 -14.31
CA PRO A 251 -0.98 23.02 -14.24
C PRO A 251 -0.65 24.12 -13.23
N ASP A 252 -1.05 25.36 -13.50
CA ASP A 252 -0.81 26.51 -12.60
C ASP A 252 -1.42 26.30 -11.20
N GLU A 253 -2.45 25.47 -11.09
CA GLU A 253 -3.12 25.07 -9.87
C GLU A 253 -2.19 24.38 -8.86
N VAL A 254 -1.10 23.77 -9.30
CA VAL A 254 -0.06 23.20 -8.41
C VAL A 254 0.47 24.28 -7.45
N CYS A 255 0.61 25.53 -7.92
CA CYS A 255 1.08 26.66 -7.12
C CYS A 255 0.11 27.05 -5.97
N SER A 256 -1.11 26.49 -5.97
CA SER A 256 -2.10 26.69 -4.91
C SER A 256 -1.95 25.72 -3.74
N LEU A 257 -1.10 24.71 -3.84
CA LEU A 257 -0.86 23.69 -2.81
C LEU A 257 -0.01 24.25 -1.66
N LYS A 258 -0.61 25.10 -0.82
CA LYS A 258 0.12 25.88 0.22
C LYS A 258 0.76 25.02 1.34
N ASN A 259 0.40 23.74 1.42
CA ASN A 259 0.99 22.79 2.37
C ASN A 259 2.11 21.93 1.77
N LEU A 260 2.39 22.08 0.45
CA LEU A 260 3.38 21.25 -0.24
C LEU A 260 4.80 21.55 0.30
N THR A 261 5.49 20.47 0.70
CA THR A 261 6.86 20.49 1.19
C THR A 261 7.82 19.82 0.19
N ASN A 262 7.35 18.83 -0.55
CA ASN A 262 8.14 18.08 -1.52
C ASN A 262 7.38 18.00 -2.85
N LEU A 263 8.00 18.51 -3.90
CA LEU A 263 7.55 18.36 -5.28
C LEU A 263 8.66 17.71 -6.09
N SER A 264 8.39 16.52 -6.61
CA SER A 264 9.29 15.83 -7.53
C SER A 264 8.59 15.57 -8.86
N VAL A 265 9.23 15.99 -9.93
CA VAL A 265 8.76 15.86 -11.32
C VAL A 265 9.93 15.51 -12.24
N SER A 266 10.94 14.82 -11.70
CA SER A 266 12.11 14.41 -12.46
C SER A 266 11.76 13.43 -13.58
N ALA A 267 12.65 13.30 -14.55
CA ALA A 267 12.48 12.40 -15.69
C ALA A 267 11.11 12.54 -16.37
N ASN A 268 10.82 13.77 -16.82
CA ASN A 268 9.61 14.13 -17.58
C ASN A 268 10.00 14.90 -18.86
N CYS A 269 9.03 15.54 -19.51
CA CYS A 269 9.22 16.32 -20.73
C CYS A 269 8.91 17.82 -20.51
N LEU A 270 9.08 18.33 -19.28
CA LEU A 270 8.71 19.71 -18.95
C LEU A 270 9.60 20.70 -19.69
N GLU A 271 8.98 21.64 -20.43
CA GLU A 271 9.68 22.75 -21.09
C GLU A 271 9.77 23.97 -20.17
N LYS A 272 8.85 24.11 -19.21
CA LYS A 272 8.81 25.20 -18.24
C LYS A 272 8.08 24.80 -16.96
N LEU A 273 8.41 25.46 -15.86
CA LEU A 273 7.64 25.43 -14.62
C LEU A 273 6.58 26.56 -14.62
N PRO A 274 5.50 26.42 -13.82
CA PRO A 274 4.53 27.47 -13.63
C PRO A 274 5.19 28.77 -13.13
N GLU A 275 4.79 29.91 -13.69
CA GLU A 275 5.35 31.23 -13.34
C GLU A 275 5.19 31.59 -11.85
N ASN A 276 4.17 31.03 -11.20
CA ASN A 276 3.86 31.27 -9.79
C ASN A 276 4.40 30.18 -8.84
N ILE A 277 5.39 29.36 -9.26
CA ILE A 277 5.96 28.29 -8.43
C ILE A 277 6.44 28.80 -7.05
N GLY A 278 6.90 30.06 -7.01
CA GLY A 278 7.31 30.74 -5.77
C GLY A 278 6.21 30.95 -4.75
N ASP A 279 4.95 30.66 -5.06
CA ASP A 279 3.81 30.70 -4.13
C ASP A 279 3.80 29.49 -3.17
N LEU A 280 4.58 28.47 -3.42
CA LEU A 280 4.73 27.26 -2.60
C LEU A 280 5.64 27.56 -1.38
N GLN A 281 5.18 28.40 -0.49
CA GLN A 281 5.98 28.97 0.60
C GLN A 281 6.48 27.94 1.64
N LYS A 282 5.94 26.73 1.67
CA LYS A 282 6.40 25.65 2.52
C LYS A 282 7.30 24.64 1.82
N LEU A 283 7.58 24.84 0.52
CA LEU A 283 8.39 23.90 -0.26
C LEU A 283 9.82 23.86 0.30
N GLU A 284 10.27 22.67 0.65
CA GLU A 284 11.60 22.38 1.16
C GLU A 284 12.45 21.65 0.13
N GLU A 285 11.83 20.87 -0.75
CA GLU A 285 12.48 20.10 -1.78
C GLU A 285 11.76 20.24 -3.11
N LEU A 286 12.53 20.56 -4.17
CA LEU A 286 12.08 20.62 -5.54
C LEU A 286 13.04 19.83 -6.42
N ASP A 287 12.51 18.77 -7.04
CA ASP A 287 13.23 17.97 -8.01
C ASP A 287 12.61 18.14 -9.41
N VAL A 288 13.39 18.64 -10.35
CA VAL A 288 13.04 18.85 -11.75
C VAL A 288 14.13 18.31 -12.70
N GLU A 289 14.98 17.39 -12.20
CA GLU A 289 16.04 16.77 -13.01
C GLU A 289 15.49 16.07 -14.24
N ASP A 290 16.34 15.82 -15.20
CA ASP A 290 16.00 15.05 -16.42
C ASP A 290 14.71 15.56 -17.10
N ASN A 291 14.67 16.88 -17.39
CA ASN A 291 13.57 17.55 -18.10
C ASN A 291 14.12 18.40 -19.27
N ASN A 292 13.27 19.18 -19.93
CA ASN A 292 13.62 20.04 -21.07
C ASN A 292 13.52 21.54 -20.70
N LEU A 293 13.76 21.89 -19.43
CA LEU A 293 13.60 23.27 -18.96
C LEU A 293 14.70 24.16 -19.56
N ASP A 294 14.30 25.27 -20.19
CA ASP A 294 15.22 26.31 -20.72
C ASP A 294 15.59 27.36 -19.66
N SER A 295 14.72 27.56 -18.65
CA SER A 295 14.94 28.51 -17.57
C SER A 295 14.07 28.19 -16.37
N LEU A 296 14.48 28.69 -15.20
CA LEU A 296 13.65 28.71 -14.00
C LEU A 296 12.85 30.01 -13.96
N PRO A 297 11.56 30.00 -13.55
CA PRO A 297 10.78 31.21 -13.41
C PRO A 297 11.35 32.11 -12.31
N SER A 298 11.29 33.43 -12.49
CA SER A 298 11.87 34.39 -11.53
C SER A 298 11.26 34.28 -10.13
N SER A 299 10.03 33.80 -10.01
CA SER A 299 9.34 33.56 -8.74
C SER A 299 10.01 32.50 -7.86
N ILE A 300 10.85 31.63 -8.42
CA ILE A 300 11.58 30.60 -7.65
C ILE A 300 12.38 31.23 -6.49
N GLU A 301 12.88 32.45 -6.67
CA GLU A 301 13.59 33.22 -5.63
C GLU A 301 12.72 33.56 -4.39
N ASN A 302 11.40 33.33 -4.48
CA ASN A 302 10.46 33.52 -3.38
C ASN A 302 10.35 32.28 -2.48
N LEU A 303 10.92 31.13 -2.84
CA LEU A 303 10.88 29.87 -2.08
C LEU A 303 11.86 29.90 -0.90
N LYS A 304 11.54 30.67 0.14
CA LYS A 304 12.46 30.91 1.26
C LYS A 304 12.73 29.72 2.17
N ASN A 305 11.90 28.67 2.08
CA ASN A 305 12.07 27.45 2.83
C ASN A 305 12.72 26.34 1.98
N LEU A 306 13.01 26.58 0.69
CA LEU A 306 13.63 25.60 -0.17
C LEU A 306 15.05 25.31 0.30
N LYS A 307 15.34 24.04 0.58
CA LYS A 307 16.64 23.53 1.03
C LYS A 307 17.35 22.76 -0.07
N ASN A 308 16.62 21.91 -0.77
CA ASN A 308 17.14 21.02 -1.79
C ASN A 308 16.53 21.37 -3.16
N LEU A 309 17.39 21.62 -4.13
CA LEU A 309 17.00 21.89 -5.51
C LEU A 309 17.81 21.01 -6.45
N TYR A 310 17.13 20.15 -7.20
CA TYR A 310 17.72 19.23 -8.18
C TYR A 310 17.30 19.70 -9.56
N ILE A 311 18.26 20.08 -10.40
CA ILE A 311 18.05 20.67 -11.75
C ILE A 311 18.94 20.07 -12.84
N GLN A 312 19.69 19.01 -12.56
CA GLN A 312 20.59 18.37 -13.53
C GLN A 312 19.84 17.92 -14.78
N ASN A 313 20.60 17.72 -15.83
CA ASN A 313 20.09 17.20 -17.11
C ASN A 313 18.89 17.99 -17.67
N ASN A 314 18.95 19.33 -17.58
CA ASN A 314 18.07 20.28 -18.26
C ASN A 314 18.89 21.13 -19.25
N ASN A 315 18.28 22.11 -19.90
CA ASN A 315 18.94 22.98 -20.90
C ASN A 315 19.73 24.12 -20.23
N ASP A 316 20.92 23.84 -19.69
CA ASP A 316 21.87 24.84 -19.13
C ASP A 316 21.24 25.79 -18.08
N LEU A 317 20.50 25.25 -17.11
CA LEU A 317 19.84 26.03 -16.05
C LEU A 317 20.86 26.72 -15.15
N GLU A 318 20.62 28.00 -14.81
CA GLU A 318 21.39 28.73 -13.81
C GLU A 318 20.83 28.50 -12.41
N ARG A 319 21.74 28.31 -11.43
CA ARG A 319 21.36 28.28 -10.01
C ARG A 319 20.71 29.60 -9.58
N PRO A 320 19.60 29.57 -8.84
CA PRO A 320 19.01 30.75 -8.21
C PRO A 320 20.01 31.46 -7.29
N LYS A 321 20.08 32.82 -7.38
CA LYS A 321 21.18 33.60 -6.75
C LYS A 321 20.90 33.97 -5.30
N THR A 322 19.61 34.04 -4.91
CA THR A 322 19.20 34.56 -3.60
C THR A 322 18.72 33.49 -2.63
N LEU A 323 18.61 32.24 -3.08
CA LEU A 323 18.17 31.13 -2.22
C LEU A 323 19.33 30.61 -1.39
N ASP A 324 19.08 30.39 -0.11
CA ASP A 324 20.01 29.73 0.83
C ASP A 324 19.79 28.22 0.80
N LEU A 325 20.30 27.58 -0.26
CA LEU A 325 20.13 26.15 -0.51
C LEU A 325 21.16 25.35 0.26
N GLU A 326 20.72 24.32 1.00
CA GLU A 326 21.59 23.32 1.62
C GLU A 326 22.24 22.46 0.55
N PHE A 327 21.48 22.14 -0.51
CA PHE A 327 21.93 21.36 -1.65
C PHE A 327 21.35 21.92 -2.97
N CYS A 328 22.18 22.02 -3.98
CA CYS A 328 21.75 22.31 -5.35
C CYS A 328 22.63 21.49 -6.31
N ASP A 329 22.01 20.52 -6.95
CA ASP A 329 22.62 19.72 -8.00
C ASP A 329 22.38 20.38 -9.36
N MET A 330 23.45 20.56 -10.18
CA MET A 330 23.41 21.27 -11.47
C MET A 330 24.01 20.41 -12.59
#